data_afa69a51d696a77ff89dafa89fa4619e
#
_entry.id   afa69a51d696a77ff89dafa89fa4619e
#
_cell.length_a   1.000
_cell.length_b   1.000
_cell.length_c   1.000
_cell.angle_alpha   90.00
_cell.angle_beta   90.00
_cell.angle_gamma   90.00
#
_symmetry.space_group_name_H-M   'P 1'
#
loop_
_entity.id
_entity.type
_entity.pdbx_description
1 polymer ?
#
loop_
_entity_poly.entity_id
_entity_poly.type
_entity_poly.pdbx_seq_one_letter_code
_entity_poly.pdbx_strand_id
1 'polypeptide(L)'
;MRRVVVIVVAVAAFLAVSVLVARWLSADTDERGQVVELLRAQSRGDVDGMLRRLQCRDPACVAVVRANARRLRGHGELKIPLYQSGTAHALRSRTKPTRVVWFTPGRLTTVQCVLVRRTGNVFAGMSVSLLRLSAPIGRESSCP
;
A
#
# COMPACT_ATOMS: atom_id res chain seq x y z
N MET A 1 24.40 10.97 41.47
CA MET A 1 23.84 9.72 40.99
C MET A 1 22.39 9.87 40.50
N ARG A 2 21.42 10.37 41.29
CA ARG A 2 19.99 10.48 40.89
C ARG A 2 19.77 11.25 39.58
N ARG A 3 20.46 12.36 39.32
CA ARG A 3 20.32 13.15 38.09
C ARG A 3 20.81 12.39 36.84
N VAL A 4 21.90 11.65 36.95
CA VAL A 4 22.45 10.84 35.85
C VAL A 4 21.48 9.71 35.48
N VAL A 5 20.92 9.04 36.48
CA VAL A 5 19.91 7.99 36.25
C VAL A 5 18.67 8.55 35.53
N VAL A 6 18.17 9.71 35.93
CA VAL A 6 17.03 10.37 35.30
C VAL A 6 17.33 10.70 33.82
N ILE A 7 18.51 11.24 33.53
CA ILE A 7 18.92 11.56 32.16
C ILE A 7 19.02 10.29 31.31
N VAL A 8 19.63 9.22 31.81
CA VAL A 8 19.76 7.96 31.09
C VAL A 8 18.39 7.37 30.78
N VAL A 9 17.46 7.35 31.74
CA VAL A 9 16.12 6.87 31.55
C VAL A 9 15.37 7.73 30.53
N ALA A 10 15.48 9.04 30.58
CA ALA A 10 14.84 9.94 29.62
C ALA A 10 15.36 9.73 28.19
N VAL A 11 16.68 9.58 28.02
CA VAL A 11 17.30 9.29 26.72
C VAL A 11 16.85 7.93 26.19
N ALA A 12 16.83 6.89 27.03
CA ALA A 12 16.39 5.57 26.63
C ALA A 12 14.92 5.56 26.20
N ALA A 13 14.04 6.25 26.94
CA ALA A 13 12.63 6.40 26.58
C ALA A 13 12.45 7.15 25.25
N PHE A 14 13.19 8.23 25.04
CA PHE A 14 13.18 8.99 23.79
C PHE A 14 13.61 8.13 22.59
N LEU A 15 14.70 7.37 22.73
CA LEU A 15 15.17 6.47 21.67
C LEU A 15 14.15 5.37 21.35
N ALA A 16 13.54 4.79 22.38
CA ALA A 16 12.50 3.77 22.20
C ALA A 16 11.30 4.32 21.41
N VAL A 17 10.79 5.50 21.78
CA VAL A 17 9.70 6.16 21.06
C VAL A 17 10.10 6.49 19.62
N SER A 18 11.32 7.00 19.41
CA SER A 18 11.82 7.33 18.06
C SER A 18 11.88 6.10 17.15
N VAL A 19 12.33 4.95 17.66
CA VAL A 19 12.36 3.69 16.92
C VAL A 19 10.95 3.20 16.57
N LEU A 20 10.00 3.32 17.50
CA LEU A 20 8.61 2.92 17.23
C LEU A 20 7.96 3.79 16.14
N VAL A 21 8.17 5.10 16.20
CA VAL A 21 7.67 6.05 15.19
C VAL A 21 8.30 5.75 13.83
N ALA A 22 9.62 5.53 13.78
CA ALA A 22 10.32 5.19 12.54
C ALA A 22 9.78 3.90 11.91
N ARG A 23 9.55 2.86 12.70
CA ARG A 23 8.96 1.59 12.22
C ARG A 23 7.53 1.75 11.70
N TRP A 24 6.75 2.58 12.36
CA TRP A 24 5.38 2.87 11.91
C TRP A 24 5.36 3.60 10.57
N LEU A 25 6.21 4.62 10.41
CA LEU A 25 6.35 5.36 9.15
C LEU A 25 6.88 4.49 8.01
N SER A 26 7.83 3.57 8.30
CA SER A 26 8.36 2.63 7.30
C SER A 26 7.28 1.74 6.72
N ALA A 27 6.36 1.23 7.55
CA ALA A 27 5.26 0.38 7.09
C ALA A 27 4.30 1.11 6.13
N ASP A 28 4.09 2.41 6.34
CA ASP A 28 3.25 3.22 5.45
C ASP A 28 3.95 3.49 4.10
N THR A 29 5.24 3.76 4.14
CA THR A 29 6.07 3.95 2.95
C THR A 29 6.15 2.66 2.12
N ASP A 30 6.30 1.49 2.76
CA ASP A 30 6.34 0.19 2.12
C ASP A 30 5.02 -0.15 1.43
N GLU A 31 3.87 0.11 2.07
CA GLU A 31 2.55 -0.07 1.46
C GLU A 31 2.42 0.75 0.19
N ARG A 32 2.72 2.04 0.28
CA ARG A 32 2.64 2.95 -0.86
C ARG A 32 3.58 2.51 -1.98
N GLY A 33 4.80 2.13 -1.65
CA GLY A 33 5.79 1.63 -2.61
C GLY A 33 5.29 0.42 -3.38
N GLN A 34 4.76 -0.60 -2.69
CA GLN A 34 4.21 -1.81 -3.31
C GLN A 34 3.01 -1.52 -4.20
N VAL A 35 2.09 -0.63 -3.77
CA VAL A 35 0.93 -0.23 -4.58
C VAL A 35 1.37 0.54 -5.84
N VAL A 36 2.33 1.45 -5.72
CA VAL A 36 2.88 2.18 -6.87
C VAL A 36 3.49 1.22 -7.88
N GLU A 37 4.30 0.26 -7.44
CA GLU A 37 4.91 -0.74 -8.31
C GLU A 37 3.87 -1.67 -8.98
N LEU A 38 2.80 -2.02 -8.26
CA LEU A 38 1.67 -2.76 -8.83
C LEU A 38 1.01 -1.98 -9.97
N LEU A 39 0.72 -0.70 -9.75
CA LEU A 39 0.09 0.17 -10.76
C LEU A 39 1.03 0.46 -11.95
N ARG A 40 2.34 0.54 -11.72
CA ARG A 40 3.34 0.62 -12.79
C ARG A 40 3.36 -0.64 -13.65
N ALA A 41 3.30 -1.83 -13.04
CA ALA A 41 3.17 -3.08 -13.79
C ALA A 41 1.86 -3.09 -14.61
N GLN A 42 0.74 -2.65 -14.02
CA GLN A 42 -0.54 -2.52 -14.71
C GLN A 42 -0.48 -1.56 -15.90
N SER A 43 0.10 -0.36 -15.73
CA SER A 43 0.21 0.63 -16.81
C SER A 43 1.08 0.14 -17.98
N ARG A 44 2.06 -0.73 -17.72
CA ARG A 44 2.85 -1.40 -18.77
C ARG A 44 2.14 -2.60 -19.39
N GLY A 45 1.05 -3.08 -18.79
CA GLY A 45 0.38 -4.31 -19.19
C GLY A 45 1.12 -5.59 -18.79
N ASP A 46 2.00 -5.50 -17.78
CA ASP A 46 2.80 -6.61 -17.25
C ASP A 46 1.97 -7.45 -16.27
N VAL A 47 1.24 -8.42 -16.81
CA VAL A 47 0.38 -9.33 -16.03
C VAL A 47 1.19 -10.11 -15.00
N ASP A 48 2.34 -10.65 -15.39
CA ASP A 48 3.18 -11.47 -14.51
C ASP A 48 3.78 -10.63 -13.39
N GLY A 49 4.20 -9.39 -13.68
CA GLY A 49 4.64 -8.43 -12.69
C GLY A 49 3.55 -8.07 -11.68
N MET A 50 2.31 -7.94 -12.11
CA MET A 50 1.16 -7.73 -11.23
C MET A 50 0.89 -8.96 -10.35
N LEU A 51 0.88 -10.17 -10.94
CA LEU A 51 0.60 -11.41 -10.20
C LEU A 51 1.69 -11.73 -9.17
N ARG A 52 2.95 -11.41 -9.44
CA ARG A 52 4.03 -11.57 -8.45
C ARG A 52 3.86 -10.67 -7.21
N ARG A 53 3.19 -9.54 -7.35
CA ARG A 53 2.95 -8.59 -6.26
C ARG A 53 1.65 -8.85 -5.50
N LEU A 54 0.68 -9.45 -6.17
CA LEU A 54 -0.62 -9.77 -5.61
C LEU A 54 -0.66 -11.22 -5.12
N GLN A 55 -1.22 -11.44 -3.94
CA GLN A 55 -1.47 -12.78 -3.44
C GLN A 55 -2.79 -13.34 -4.00
N CYS A 56 -2.94 -13.31 -5.34
CA CYS A 56 -4.10 -13.88 -6.01
C CYS A 56 -4.15 -15.40 -5.84
N ARG A 57 -5.15 -15.91 -5.12
CA ARG A 57 -5.36 -17.34 -4.88
C ARG A 57 -6.53 -17.93 -5.67
N ASP A 58 -7.36 -17.07 -6.24
CA ASP A 58 -8.57 -17.48 -6.96
C ASP A 58 -8.54 -17.03 -8.43
N PRO A 59 -9.20 -17.78 -9.34
CA PRO A 59 -9.25 -17.44 -10.76
C PRO A 59 -9.88 -16.08 -11.05
N ALA A 60 -10.82 -15.63 -10.23
CA ALA A 60 -11.48 -14.33 -10.40
C ALA A 60 -10.49 -13.19 -10.20
N CYS A 61 -9.60 -13.27 -9.20
CA CYS A 61 -8.51 -12.31 -9.02
C CYS A 61 -7.62 -12.25 -10.27
N VAL A 62 -7.21 -13.40 -10.80
CA VAL A 62 -6.36 -13.48 -12.01
C VAL A 62 -7.06 -12.88 -13.23
N ALA A 63 -8.37 -13.13 -13.38
CA ALA A 63 -9.17 -12.56 -14.47
C ALA A 63 -9.22 -11.03 -14.41
N VAL A 64 -9.43 -10.46 -13.23
CA VAL A 64 -9.42 -9.00 -13.01
C VAL A 64 -8.05 -8.41 -13.33
N VAL A 65 -6.96 -9.04 -12.89
CA VAL A 65 -5.58 -8.59 -13.19
C VAL A 65 -5.34 -8.53 -14.69
N ARG A 66 -5.71 -9.60 -15.43
CA ARG A 66 -5.56 -9.66 -16.90
C ARG A 66 -6.42 -8.61 -17.61
N ALA A 67 -7.66 -8.42 -17.17
CA ALA A 67 -8.56 -7.41 -17.73
C ALA A 67 -8.01 -5.99 -17.51
N ASN A 68 -7.54 -5.68 -16.31
CA ASN A 68 -6.95 -4.40 -15.96
C ASN A 68 -5.67 -4.12 -16.77
N ALA A 69 -4.75 -5.08 -16.85
CA ALA A 69 -3.51 -4.95 -17.64
C ALA A 69 -3.77 -4.64 -19.11
N ARG A 70 -4.83 -5.19 -19.69
CA ARG A 70 -5.23 -4.90 -21.09
C ARG A 70 -5.90 -3.54 -21.25
N ARG A 71 -6.89 -3.23 -20.39
CA ARG A 71 -7.74 -2.03 -20.51
C ARG A 71 -7.05 -0.74 -20.07
N LEU A 72 -6.17 -0.83 -19.07
CA LEU A 72 -5.58 0.31 -18.40
C LEU A 72 -4.12 0.52 -18.79
N ARG A 73 -3.67 -0.16 -19.84
CA ARG A 73 -2.34 0.06 -20.40
C ARG A 73 -2.20 1.51 -20.88
N GLY A 74 -1.15 2.19 -20.44
CA GLY A 74 -0.85 3.58 -20.80
C GLY A 74 0.64 3.76 -21.04
N HIS A 75 1.00 4.92 -21.59
CA HIS A 75 2.38 5.30 -21.81
C HIS A 75 2.73 6.51 -20.92
N GLY A 76 4.01 6.64 -20.60
CA GLY A 76 4.51 7.75 -19.79
C GLY A 76 4.45 7.50 -18.29
N GLU A 77 4.73 8.56 -17.53
CA GLU A 77 4.85 8.49 -16.09
C GLU A 77 3.48 8.30 -15.39
N LEU A 78 3.42 7.33 -14.48
CA LEU A 78 2.26 7.13 -13.62
C LEU A 78 2.16 8.27 -12.59
N LYS A 79 1.02 8.96 -12.53
CA LYS A 79 0.71 9.99 -11.54
C LYS A 79 -0.40 9.52 -10.62
N ILE A 80 -0.21 9.72 -9.31
CA ILE A 80 -1.14 9.31 -8.26
C ILE A 80 -1.54 10.56 -7.46
N PRO A 81 -2.59 11.29 -7.89
CA PRO A 81 -3.04 12.50 -7.20
C PRO A 81 -3.70 12.21 -5.84
N LEU A 82 -4.25 11.01 -5.63
CA LEU A 82 -4.89 10.66 -4.38
C LEU A 82 -4.53 9.23 -3.97
N TYR A 83 -4.08 9.09 -2.73
CA TYR A 83 -3.80 7.81 -2.08
C TYR A 83 -4.41 7.80 -0.67
N GLN A 84 -5.42 6.97 -0.46
CA GLN A 84 -6.12 6.84 0.80
C GLN A 84 -5.93 5.42 1.35
N SER A 85 -4.94 5.26 2.22
CA SER A 85 -4.68 3.98 2.87
C SER A 85 -5.78 3.66 3.89
N GLY A 86 -6.41 2.50 3.75
CA GLY A 86 -7.34 1.98 4.75
C GLY A 86 -6.63 1.42 5.99
N THR A 87 -5.32 1.20 5.93
CA THR A 87 -4.50 0.61 6.99
C THR A 87 -3.55 1.60 7.66
N ALA A 88 -3.56 2.90 7.27
CA ALA A 88 -2.60 3.92 7.71
C ALA A 88 -2.41 4.01 9.24
N HIS A 89 -3.46 3.81 10.01
CA HIS A 89 -3.42 3.91 11.48
C HIS A 89 -3.41 2.53 12.19
N ALA A 90 -3.06 1.47 11.46
CA ALA A 90 -3.05 0.13 12.04
C ALA A 90 -1.80 -0.10 12.89
N LEU A 91 -1.98 -0.28 14.19
CA LEU A 91 -0.93 -0.66 15.15
C LEU A 91 -0.73 -2.18 15.25
N ARG A 92 -1.67 -2.95 14.70
CA ARG A 92 -1.70 -4.42 14.68
C ARG A 92 -2.11 -4.91 13.30
N SER A 93 -2.06 -6.23 13.12
CA SER A 93 -2.51 -6.86 11.87
C SER A 93 -3.90 -6.40 11.47
N ARG A 94 -4.03 -5.94 10.24
CA ARG A 94 -5.28 -5.45 9.69
C ARG A 94 -5.33 -5.66 8.17
N THR A 95 -6.54 -5.95 7.68
CA THR A 95 -6.82 -6.02 6.25
C THR A 95 -7.88 -4.98 5.92
N LYS A 96 -7.57 -4.04 5.05
CA LYS A 96 -8.48 -2.97 4.61
C LYS A 96 -8.19 -2.58 3.17
N PRO A 97 -9.19 -2.11 2.42
CA PRO A 97 -8.98 -1.56 1.10
C PRO A 97 -8.28 -0.20 1.17
N THR A 98 -7.31 -0.01 0.29
CA THR A 98 -6.65 1.26 0.00
C THR A 98 -7.19 1.79 -1.31
N ARG A 99 -7.73 3.00 -1.31
CA ARG A 99 -8.26 3.66 -2.51
C ARG A 99 -7.16 4.47 -3.18
N VAL A 100 -7.02 4.27 -4.47
CA VAL A 100 -6.01 4.96 -5.27
C VAL A 100 -6.65 5.59 -6.49
N VAL A 101 -6.36 6.87 -6.71
CA VAL A 101 -6.70 7.60 -7.93
C VAL A 101 -5.41 7.81 -8.71
N TRP A 102 -5.37 7.37 -9.95
CA TRP A 102 -4.17 7.45 -10.77
C TRP A 102 -4.50 7.70 -12.25
N PHE A 103 -3.52 8.16 -12.99
CA PHE A 103 -3.60 8.32 -14.43
C PHE A 103 -2.20 8.29 -15.07
N THR A 104 -2.17 8.06 -16.38
CA THR A 104 -1.01 8.28 -17.24
C THR A 104 -1.32 9.37 -18.25
N PRO A 105 -0.34 10.10 -18.81
CA PRO A 105 -0.58 11.14 -19.81
C PRO A 105 -1.46 10.63 -20.95
N GLY A 106 -2.46 11.44 -21.33
CA GLY A 106 -3.40 11.10 -22.40
C GLY A 106 -4.48 10.06 -22.04
N ARG A 107 -4.56 9.63 -20.78
CA ARG A 107 -5.60 8.71 -20.29
C ARG A 107 -6.49 9.37 -19.24
N LEU A 108 -7.74 8.89 -19.16
CA LEU A 108 -8.68 9.31 -18.13
C LEU A 108 -8.21 8.84 -16.75
N THR A 109 -8.54 9.64 -15.76
CA THR A 109 -8.29 9.31 -14.36
C THR A 109 -9.04 8.04 -13.95
N THR A 110 -8.32 7.10 -13.38
CA THR A 110 -8.83 5.80 -12.94
C THR A 110 -8.84 5.74 -11.42
N VAL A 111 -9.93 5.22 -10.86
CA VAL A 111 -10.07 4.94 -9.42
C VAL A 111 -10.12 3.44 -9.22
N GLN A 112 -9.27 2.93 -8.35
CA GLN A 112 -9.21 1.51 -7.99
C GLN A 112 -9.01 1.31 -6.50
N CYS A 113 -9.40 0.14 -6.03
CA CYS A 113 -9.18 -0.30 -4.65
C CYS A 113 -8.18 -1.45 -4.64
N VAL A 114 -7.17 -1.34 -3.80
CA VAL A 114 -6.21 -2.41 -3.51
C VAL A 114 -6.50 -2.93 -2.12
N LEU A 115 -6.80 -4.22 -1.98
CA LEU A 115 -6.95 -4.84 -0.68
C LEU A 115 -5.58 -5.12 -0.10
N VAL A 116 -5.24 -4.41 0.97
CA VAL A 116 -3.95 -4.48 1.64
C VAL A 116 -4.10 -5.19 2.98
N ARG A 117 -3.17 -6.09 3.26
CA ARG A 117 -3.00 -6.71 4.57
C ARG A 117 -1.69 -6.25 5.18
N ARG A 118 -1.76 -5.64 6.35
CA ARG A 118 -0.60 -5.46 7.24
C ARG A 118 -0.61 -6.57 8.27
N THR A 119 0.54 -7.21 8.48
CA THR A 119 0.72 -8.30 9.44
C THR A 119 1.84 -7.93 10.41
N GLY A 120 1.69 -8.28 11.68
CA GLY A 120 2.66 -7.93 12.73
C GLY A 120 2.17 -6.82 13.64
N ASN A 121 3.10 -6.19 14.33
CA ASN A 121 2.84 -5.05 15.20
C ASN A 121 4.06 -4.11 15.20
N VAL A 122 3.89 -2.91 15.74
CA VAL A 122 4.94 -1.87 15.76
C VAL A 122 6.20 -2.26 16.55
N PHE A 123 6.11 -3.22 17.48
CA PHE A 123 7.24 -3.68 18.29
C PHE A 123 8.07 -4.74 17.55
N ALA A 124 7.41 -5.74 16.96
CA ALA A 124 8.06 -6.85 16.25
C ALA A 124 8.38 -6.55 14.78
N GLY A 125 7.83 -5.46 14.24
CA GLY A 125 7.87 -5.12 12.83
C GLY A 125 6.56 -5.43 12.12
N MET A 126 6.31 -4.71 11.04
CA MET A 126 5.12 -4.87 10.19
C MET A 126 5.54 -5.27 8.79
N SER A 127 4.81 -6.21 8.21
CA SER A 127 4.92 -6.58 6.80
C SER A 127 3.64 -6.21 6.06
N VAL A 128 3.78 -5.87 4.79
CA VAL A 128 2.68 -5.47 3.91
C VAL A 128 2.53 -6.51 2.81
N SER A 129 1.29 -6.87 2.51
CA SER A 129 0.94 -7.77 1.42
C SER A 129 -0.25 -7.22 0.65
N LEU A 130 -0.18 -7.23 -0.67
CA LEU A 130 -1.29 -6.87 -1.55
C LEU A 130 -2.07 -8.13 -1.89
N LEU A 131 -3.36 -8.16 -1.56
CA LEU A 131 -4.20 -9.34 -1.72
C LEU A 131 -4.96 -9.34 -3.04
N ARG A 132 -5.61 -8.23 -3.36
CA ARG A 132 -6.48 -8.07 -4.54
C ARG A 132 -6.40 -6.65 -5.07
N LEU A 133 -6.67 -6.53 -6.37
CA LEU A 133 -6.87 -5.26 -7.04
C LEU A 133 -8.28 -5.28 -7.66
N SER A 134 -9.04 -4.21 -7.47
CA SER A 134 -10.37 -4.09 -8.07
C SER A 134 -10.31 -3.79 -9.58
N ALA A 135 -11.39 -4.03 -10.29
CA ALA A 135 -11.66 -3.31 -11.54
C ALA A 135 -11.77 -1.79 -11.23
N PRO A 136 -11.66 -0.92 -12.25
CA PRO A 136 -11.97 0.50 -12.09
C PRO A 136 -13.35 0.72 -11.48
N ILE A 137 -13.43 1.61 -10.51
CA ILE A 137 -14.70 1.98 -9.84
C ILE A 137 -15.05 3.44 -10.15
N GLY A 138 -16.31 3.82 -9.93
CA GLY A 138 -16.76 5.20 -10.05
C GLY A 138 -16.04 6.14 -9.06
N ARG A 139 -15.94 7.43 -9.40
CA ARG A 139 -15.24 8.41 -8.57
C ARG A 139 -15.85 8.57 -7.17
N GLU A 140 -17.15 8.37 -7.06
CA GLU A 140 -17.90 8.50 -5.79
C GLU A 140 -18.10 7.17 -5.08
N SER A 141 -17.72 6.05 -5.72
CA SER A 141 -17.89 4.72 -5.14
C SER A 141 -16.87 4.49 -4.01
N SER A 142 -17.36 3.93 -2.91
CA SER A 142 -16.49 3.40 -1.85
C SER A 142 -15.85 2.09 -2.31
N CYS A 143 -14.73 1.74 -1.69
CA CYS A 143 -14.11 0.42 -1.88
C CYS A 143 -15.01 -0.68 -1.29
N PRO A 144 -15.27 -1.75 -2.04
CA PRO A 144 -16.02 -2.90 -1.54
C PRO A 144 -15.26 -3.68 -0.48
#